data_efeaf729c024d46315e9cdf8865f747e
#
_entry.id   efeaf729c024d46315e9cdf8865f747e
#
_cell.length_a   1.000
_cell.length_b   1.000
_cell.length_c   1.000
_cell.angle_alpha   90.00
_cell.angle_beta   90.00
_cell.angle_gamma   90.00
#
_symmetry.space_group_name_H-M   'P 1'
#
loop_
_entity.id
_entity.type
_entity.pdbx_description
1 polymer ?
#
loop_
_entity_poly.entity_id
_entity_poly.type
_entity_poly.pdbx_seq_one_letter_code
_entity_poly.pdbx_strand_id
1 'polypeptide(L)'
;MKVTLETVNLVRDLTTTTAKIVKKDKFELADLATYAPYLAQIQNTKANVELIPEEIKTAKQEDVKVLANAVIDSAYGIYNAFKNE
;
A
#
# COMPACT_ATOMS: atom_id res chain seq x y z
N MET A 1 9.33 5.28 11.93
CA MET A 1 8.45 5.48 10.77
C MET A 1 8.32 4.23 9.89
N LYS A 2 8.96 3.15 10.28
CA LYS A 2 8.98 1.91 9.48
C LYS A 2 7.60 1.33 9.22
N VAL A 3 6.78 1.16 10.27
CA VAL A 3 5.46 0.54 10.14
C VAL A 3 4.54 1.42 9.29
N THR A 4 4.60 2.73 9.49
CA THR A 4 3.80 3.67 8.71
C THR A 4 4.12 3.59 7.23
N LEU A 5 5.41 3.58 6.87
CA LEU A 5 5.85 3.49 5.48
C LEU A 5 5.48 2.14 4.85
N GLU A 6 5.65 1.05 5.61
CA GLU A 6 5.26 -0.28 5.13
C GLU A 6 3.76 -0.34 4.85
N THR A 7 2.95 0.30 5.70
CA THR A 7 1.51 0.35 5.52
C THR A 7 1.13 1.13 4.27
N VAL A 8 1.75 2.29 4.05
CA VAL A 8 1.50 3.10 2.84
C VAL A 8 1.84 2.30 1.58
N ASN A 9 3.00 1.63 1.58
CA ASN A 9 3.43 0.84 0.43
C ASN A 9 2.50 -0.36 0.19
N LEU A 10 2.05 -1.01 1.26
CA LEU A 10 1.12 -2.14 1.15
C LEU A 10 -0.21 -1.69 0.55
N VAL A 11 -0.76 -0.56 1.01
CA VAL A 11 -2.00 -0.01 0.47
C VAL A 11 -1.85 0.29 -1.02
N ARG A 12 -0.73 0.90 -1.40
CA ARG A 12 -0.44 1.17 -2.82
C ARG A 12 -0.44 -0.12 -3.63
N ASP A 13 0.31 -1.13 -3.16
CA ASP A 13 0.47 -2.38 -3.89
C ASP A 13 -0.85 -3.13 -4.03
N LEU A 14 -1.63 -3.20 -2.95
CA LEU A 14 -2.94 -3.84 -2.99
C LEU A 14 -3.90 -3.11 -3.92
N THR A 15 -3.90 -1.78 -3.87
CA THR A 15 -4.79 -0.97 -4.69
C THR A 15 -4.43 -1.06 -6.17
N THR A 16 -3.14 -0.99 -6.51
CA THR A 16 -2.71 -1.11 -7.90
C THR A 16 -2.97 -2.51 -8.45
N THR A 17 -2.80 -3.55 -7.64
CA THR A 17 -3.14 -4.92 -8.03
C THR A 17 -4.63 -5.05 -8.29
N THR A 18 -5.45 -4.49 -7.42
CA THR A 18 -6.91 -4.49 -7.59
C THR A 18 -7.31 -3.75 -8.86
N ALA A 19 -6.68 -2.63 -9.16
CA ALA A 19 -6.95 -1.88 -10.38
C ALA A 19 -6.72 -2.72 -11.63
N LYS A 20 -5.65 -3.50 -11.65
CA LYS A 20 -5.35 -4.39 -12.78
C LYS A 20 -6.42 -5.46 -12.95
N ILE A 21 -6.92 -6.00 -11.84
CA ILE A 21 -7.96 -7.03 -11.88
C ILE A 21 -9.29 -6.42 -12.35
N VAL A 22 -9.64 -5.25 -11.85
CA VAL A 22 -10.89 -4.58 -12.21
C VAL A 22 -10.95 -4.23 -13.69
N LYS A 23 -9.81 -3.98 -14.30
CA LYS A 23 -9.76 -3.66 -15.73
C LYS A 23 -10.00 -4.87 -16.63
N LYS A 24 -9.92 -6.06 -16.10
CA LYS A 24 -10.23 -7.28 -16.84
C LYS A 24 -11.74 -7.42 -16.99
N ASP A 25 -12.17 -7.98 -18.11
CA ASP A 25 -13.57 -8.24 -18.34
C ASP A 25 -14.12 -9.34 -17.47
N LYS A 26 -13.25 -10.22 -16.96
CA LYS A 26 -13.66 -11.41 -16.24
C LYS A 26 -12.73 -11.68 -15.05
N PHE A 27 -13.33 -11.85 -13.88
CA PHE A 27 -12.60 -12.25 -12.68
C PHE A 27 -12.32 -13.75 -12.72
N GLU A 28 -11.07 -14.13 -12.48
CA GLU A 28 -10.64 -15.54 -12.49
C GLU A 28 -10.06 -15.92 -11.13
N LEU A 29 -10.05 -17.23 -10.84
CA LEU A 29 -9.45 -17.73 -9.60
C LEU A 29 -7.95 -17.36 -9.51
N ALA A 30 -7.28 -17.31 -10.66
CA ALA A 30 -5.88 -16.89 -10.69
C ALA A 30 -5.68 -15.47 -10.15
N ASP A 31 -6.70 -14.62 -10.23
CA ASP A 31 -6.63 -13.26 -9.71
C ASP A 31 -6.52 -13.26 -8.18
N LEU A 32 -7.13 -14.24 -7.50
CA LEU A 32 -6.97 -14.38 -6.06
C LEU A 32 -5.53 -14.72 -5.69
N ALA A 33 -4.86 -15.50 -6.53
CA ALA A 33 -3.47 -15.89 -6.28
C ALA A 33 -2.52 -14.69 -6.35
N THR A 34 -2.89 -13.61 -7.05
CA THR A 34 -2.05 -12.42 -7.12
C THR A 34 -1.90 -11.73 -5.76
N TYR A 35 -2.84 -11.98 -4.85
CA TYR A 35 -2.77 -11.41 -3.50
C TYR A 35 -1.96 -12.26 -2.53
N ALA A 36 -1.64 -13.51 -2.88
CA ALA A 36 -0.95 -14.43 -1.99
C ALA A 36 0.36 -13.85 -1.43
N PRO A 37 1.21 -13.18 -2.24
CA PRO A 37 2.45 -12.59 -1.71
C PRO A 37 2.21 -11.52 -0.65
N TYR A 38 1.02 -10.93 -0.62
CA TYR A 38 0.71 -9.85 0.30
C TYR A 38 0.12 -10.33 1.63
N LEU A 39 -0.28 -11.61 1.73
CA LEU A 39 -0.94 -12.10 2.94
C LEU A 39 -0.06 -11.96 4.18
N ALA A 40 1.22 -12.31 4.08
CA ALA A 40 2.14 -12.17 5.19
C ALA A 40 2.32 -10.70 5.57
N GLN A 41 2.40 -9.81 4.59
CA GLN A 41 2.51 -8.38 4.83
C GLN A 41 1.26 -7.82 5.50
N ILE A 42 0.09 -8.27 5.08
CA ILE A 42 -1.19 -7.86 5.67
C ILE A 42 -1.24 -8.26 7.14
N GLN A 43 -0.89 -9.51 7.44
CA GLN A 43 -0.88 -10.00 8.81
C GLN A 43 0.13 -9.24 9.67
N ASN A 44 1.33 -9.00 9.15
CA ASN A 44 2.35 -8.26 9.87
C ASN A 44 1.91 -6.82 10.12
N THR A 45 1.34 -6.16 9.13
CA THR A 45 0.84 -4.80 9.27
C THR A 45 -0.27 -4.73 10.31
N LYS A 46 -1.21 -5.68 10.29
CA LYS A 46 -2.29 -5.75 11.26
C LYS A 46 -1.75 -5.89 12.68
N ALA A 47 -0.73 -6.71 12.87
CA ALA A 47 -0.13 -6.93 14.18
C ALA A 47 0.60 -5.70 14.71
N ASN A 48 1.11 -4.84 13.80
CA ASN A 48 1.95 -3.70 14.17
C ASN A 48 1.27 -2.35 13.98
N VAL A 49 0.02 -2.33 13.55
CA VAL A 49 -0.69 -1.08 13.26
C VAL A 49 -0.77 -0.14 14.48
N GLU A 50 -0.72 -0.70 15.67
CA GLU A 50 -0.76 0.08 16.91
C GLU A 50 0.48 0.97 17.09
N LEU A 51 1.55 0.66 16.38
CA LEU A 51 2.78 1.44 16.45
C LEU A 51 2.73 2.71 15.61
N ILE A 52 1.78 2.80 14.68
CA ILE A 52 1.70 3.94 13.76
C ILE A 52 1.50 5.28 14.49
N PRO A 53 0.56 5.41 15.45
CA PRO A 53 0.41 6.67 16.15
C PRO A 53 1.68 7.13 16.86
N GLU A 54 2.42 6.21 17.47
CA GLU A 54 3.65 6.52 18.15
C GLU A 54 4.75 6.91 17.16
N GLU A 55 4.82 6.23 16.01
CA GLU A 55 5.77 6.58 14.96
C GLU A 55 5.54 7.99 14.44
N ILE A 56 4.29 8.34 14.22
CA ILE A 56 3.93 9.68 13.75
C ILE A 56 4.27 10.73 14.81
N LYS A 57 3.97 10.42 16.07
CA LYS A 57 4.18 11.32 17.18
C LYS A 57 5.65 11.63 17.43
N THR A 58 6.52 10.65 17.22
CA THR A 58 7.96 10.79 17.42
C THR A 58 8.73 11.08 16.14
N ALA A 59 8.03 11.24 15.02
CA ALA A 59 8.66 11.46 13.72
C ALA A 59 9.42 12.76 13.69
N LYS A 60 10.61 12.72 13.10
CA LYS A 60 11.41 13.90 12.83
C LYS A 60 10.99 14.51 11.50
N GLN A 61 11.44 15.75 11.25
CA GLN A 61 11.10 16.43 10.00
C GLN A 61 11.51 15.62 8.77
N GLU A 62 12.66 14.94 8.84
CA GLU A 62 13.12 14.09 7.74
C GLU A 62 12.19 12.91 7.48
N ASP A 63 11.69 12.31 8.56
CA ASP A 63 10.72 11.20 8.46
C ASP A 63 9.42 11.66 7.82
N VAL A 64 8.96 12.86 8.18
CA VAL A 64 7.74 13.44 7.62
C VAL A 64 7.89 13.67 6.12
N LYS A 65 9.06 14.14 5.69
CA LYS A 65 9.33 14.34 4.26
C LYS A 65 9.32 13.03 3.50
N VAL A 66 9.94 11.99 4.05
CA VAL A 66 9.95 10.66 3.44
C VAL A 66 8.52 10.12 3.33
N LEU A 67 7.74 10.27 4.40
CA LEU A 67 6.35 9.82 4.40
C LEU A 67 5.53 10.60 3.37
N ALA A 68 5.68 11.91 3.31
CA ALA A 68 4.95 12.74 2.35
C ALA A 68 5.26 12.30 0.91
N ASN A 69 6.54 12.06 0.61
CA ASN A 69 6.94 11.60 -0.71
C ASN A 69 6.35 10.21 -1.02
N ALA A 70 6.35 9.31 -0.03
CA ALA A 70 5.77 7.97 -0.21
C ALA A 70 4.27 8.04 -0.49
N VAL A 71 3.55 8.91 0.21
CA VAL A 71 2.12 9.11 -0.01
C VAL A 71 1.85 9.70 -1.39
N ILE A 72 2.62 10.70 -1.80
CA ILE A 72 2.47 11.32 -3.12
C ILE A 72 2.76 10.30 -4.22
N ASP A 73 3.86 9.56 -4.11
CA ASP A 73 4.23 8.54 -5.10
C ASP A 73 3.17 7.45 -5.17
N SER A 74 2.62 7.05 -4.01
CA SER A 74 1.55 6.05 -3.96
C SER A 74 0.29 6.56 -4.66
N ALA A 75 -0.07 7.82 -4.42
CA ALA A 75 -1.24 8.43 -5.04
C ALA A 75 -1.09 8.48 -6.57
N TYR A 76 0.10 8.86 -7.06
CA TYR A 76 0.36 8.84 -8.50
C TYR A 76 0.33 7.43 -9.07
N GLY A 77 0.92 6.47 -8.36
CA GLY A 77 0.90 5.07 -8.79
C GLY A 77 -0.52 4.53 -8.91
N ILE A 78 -1.35 4.80 -7.91
CA ILE A 78 -2.75 4.37 -7.90
C ILE A 78 -3.52 5.06 -9.01
N TYR A 79 -3.36 6.38 -9.16
CA TYR A 79 -4.01 7.16 -10.20
C TYR A 79 -3.69 6.60 -11.59
N ASN A 80 -2.41 6.36 -11.85
CA ASN A 80 -1.98 5.85 -13.14
C ASN A 80 -2.51 4.44 -13.40
N ALA A 81 -2.59 3.60 -12.36
CA ALA A 81 -3.12 2.24 -12.50
C ALA A 81 -4.59 2.24 -12.90
N PHE A 82 -5.39 3.19 -12.38
CA PHE A 82 -6.80 3.30 -12.74
C PHE A 82 -7.02 4.04 -14.05
N LYS A 83 -6.15 4.97 -14.40
CA LYS A 83 -6.28 5.78 -15.60
C LYS A 83 -5.86 5.03 -16.87
N ASN A 84 -4.80 4.28 -16.82
CA ASN A 84 -4.26 3.57 -17.99
C ASN A 84 -5.12 2.35 -18.30
N GLU A 85 -5.91 2.48 -19.31
CA GLU A 85 -6.80 1.41 -19.80
C GLU A 85 -6.24 0.74 -21.04
#